data_195dd14810d750fdf827ecf094512f7f
#
_entry.id   195dd14810d750fdf827ecf094512f7f
#
_cell.length_a   1.000
_cell.length_b   1.000
_cell.length_c   1.000
_cell.angle_alpha   90.00
_cell.angle_beta   90.00
_cell.angle_gamma   90.00
#
_symmetry.space_group_name_H-M   'P 1'
#
loop_
_entity.id
_entity.type
_entity.pdbx_description
1 polymer ?
#
loop_
_entity_poly.entity_id
_entity_poly.type
_entity_poly.pdbx_seq_one_letter_code
_entity_poly.pdbx_strand_id
1 'polypeptide(L)'
;MNATTTVDAEVTKQRYPENGLYPPPFAGSFVTSGQLALDFTYDIDFWGRNREALASARADVQAAEADKAAARLALAVAVARAYFQLDLDYAFSDVAQANLAQQSTILDLTRQRVAAGLENTARVKQSEANMALVRAEVDYTQASIETTRNSLAALVGVGPDRGLDLQRPHLTPPANIALPSALPVDLLGRRPDVEAARWRVEAAARGVAASEAAFYPNVNLVAFAGLQAIGLSKLFDASDTIVGGGSALSLPVFNRGALRGALEAQQAQYDLAVGQYNQSLIDAIHEVADVMSNWNANEKEIADARAALDSAQRSYDLTRERYTAGLDNYLSVLSTQNQVFTAQSLLAALQSRRLTVSTDLIRSLGGGYSPPAALAATPRSPD
;
A
#
# COMPACT_ATOMS: atom_id res chain seq x y z
N MET A 1 4.04 13.31 30.66
CA MET A 1 4.21 13.31 32.13
C MET A 1 3.90 11.90 32.58
N ASN A 2 4.87 11.18 33.11
CA ASN A 2 4.66 9.76 33.46
C ASN A 2 4.50 9.63 34.96
N ALA A 3 3.28 9.86 35.42
CA ALA A 3 2.86 9.36 36.71
C ALA A 3 2.48 7.90 36.54
N THR A 4 3.13 7.02 37.26
CA THR A 4 2.79 5.60 37.33
C THR A 4 2.28 5.30 38.72
N THR A 5 1.13 4.65 38.79
CA THR A 5 0.55 4.18 40.06
C THR A 5 0.41 2.68 39.96
N THR A 6 1.04 1.94 40.87
CA THR A 6 0.94 0.49 40.95
C THR A 6 0.39 0.06 42.31
N VAL A 7 -0.32 -1.05 42.31
CA VAL A 7 -0.74 -1.72 43.56
C VAL A 7 0.10 -2.97 43.65
N ASP A 8 0.94 -3.03 44.68
CA ASP A 8 1.82 -4.14 44.94
C ASP A 8 1.35 -4.94 46.14
N ALA A 9 1.11 -6.24 45.96
CA ALA A 9 0.76 -7.17 46.99
C ALA A 9 1.82 -8.26 47.06
N GLU A 10 2.50 -8.34 48.21
CA GLU A 10 3.59 -9.27 48.43
C GLU A 10 3.38 -10.07 49.70
N VAL A 11 3.64 -11.34 49.64
CA VAL A 11 3.70 -12.23 50.79
C VAL A 11 5.00 -12.98 50.77
N THR A 12 5.89 -12.68 51.73
CA THR A 12 7.24 -13.26 51.83
C THR A 12 7.37 -14.08 53.10
N LYS A 13 7.85 -15.32 53.02
CA LYS A 13 8.26 -16.15 54.16
C LYS A 13 9.79 -16.31 54.14
N GLN A 14 10.44 -15.70 55.10
CA GLN A 14 11.90 -15.73 55.20
C GLN A 14 12.40 -16.08 56.62
N ARG A 15 13.59 -16.63 56.72
CA ARG A 15 14.30 -16.82 57.97
C ARG A 15 15.20 -15.61 58.22
N TYR A 16 15.01 -14.95 59.38
CA TYR A 16 15.94 -13.90 59.75
C TYR A 16 17.23 -14.51 60.37
N PRO A 17 18.42 -13.98 60.05
CA PRO A 17 19.67 -14.50 60.64
C PRO A 17 19.74 -14.17 62.12
N GLU A 18 20.38 -15.05 62.93
CA GLU A 18 20.55 -14.87 64.34
C GLU A 18 21.37 -13.62 64.72
N ASN A 19 22.32 -13.26 63.88
CA ASN A 19 23.19 -12.08 64.00
C ASN A 19 22.82 -10.95 63.03
N GLY A 20 21.52 -10.76 62.79
CA GLY A 20 21.01 -9.71 61.88
C GLY A 20 20.53 -8.45 62.61
N LEU A 21 19.90 -7.52 61.85
CA LEU A 21 19.38 -6.27 62.34
C LEU A 21 18.12 -6.44 63.23
N TYR A 22 17.51 -7.62 63.26
CA TYR A 22 16.28 -7.88 63.97
C TYR A 22 16.58 -8.60 65.30
N PRO A 23 16.22 -8.01 66.45
CA PRO A 23 16.41 -8.68 67.74
C PRO A 23 15.45 -9.84 67.99
N PRO A 24 15.63 -10.63 69.04
CA PRO A 24 14.62 -11.58 69.50
C PRO A 24 13.27 -10.90 69.70
N PRO A 25 12.14 -11.54 69.31
CA PRO A 25 11.95 -12.94 68.98
C PRO A 25 12.13 -13.32 67.51
N PHE A 26 12.53 -12.38 66.63
CA PHE A 26 12.63 -12.60 65.21
C PHE A 26 13.95 -13.26 64.78
N ALA A 27 15.03 -12.97 65.47
CA ALA A 27 16.34 -13.56 65.22
C ALA A 27 16.29 -15.10 65.23
N GLY A 28 16.77 -15.76 64.17
CA GLY A 28 16.79 -17.20 64.02
C GLY A 28 15.44 -17.86 63.62
N SER A 29 14.33 -17.10 63.56
CA SER A 29 12.98 -17.61 63.29
C SER A 29 12.54 -17.44 61.83
N PHE A 30 11.61 -18.30 61.36
CA PHE A 30 10.89 -18.10 60.13
C PHE A 30 9.73 -17.14 60.37
N VAL A 31 9.69 -16.08 59.59
CA VAL A 31 8.62 -15.08 59.69
C VAL A 31 7.93 -14.94 58.35
N THR A 32 6.61 -14.85 58.39
CA THR A 32 5.80 -14.48 57.19
C THR A 32 5.43 -13.02 57.30
N SER A 33 5.80 -12.20 56.33
CA SER A 33 5.40 -10.82 56.18
C SER A 33 4.47 -10.65 55.00
N GLY A 34 3.48 -9.79 55.14
CA GLY A 34 2.61 -9.35 54.05
C GLY A 34 2.72 -7.85 53.85
N GLN A 35 2.67 -7.43 52.61
CA GLN A 35 2.59 -6.04 52.22
C GLN A 35 1.52 -5.83 51.15
N LEU A 36 0.73 -4.79 51.31
CA LEU A 36 -0.19 -4.29 50.30
C LEU A 36 0.05 -2.78 50.22
N ALA A 37 0.63 -2.31 49.13
CA ALA A 37 1.01 -0.91 48.94
C ALA A 37 0.50 -0.34 47.62
N LEU A 38 0.13 0.92 47.68
CA LEU A 38 -0.08 1.77 46.50
C LEU A 38 1.16 2.60 46.32
N ASP A 39 1.89 2.34 45.26
CA ASP A 39 3.12 3.03 44.90
C ASP A 39 2.87 4.04 43.81
N PHE A 40 3.26 5.27 44.03
CA PHE A 40 3.20 6.37 43.09
C PHE A 40 4.61 6.81 42.74
N THR A 41 4.91 6.81 41.42
CA THR A 41 6.19 7.31 40.90
C THR A 41 5.93 8.39 39.87
N TYR A 42 6.63 9.48 39.97
CA TYR A 42 6.56 10.59 39.02
C TYR A 42 7.95 11.00 38.56
N ASP A 43 8.20 10.80 37.25
CA ASP A 43 9.44 11.22 36.58
C ASP A 43 9.38 12.73 36.26
N ILE A 44 10.29 13.51 36.84
CA ILE A 44 10.45 14.91 36.49
C ILE A 44 11.37 15.00 35.28
N ASP A 45 10.75 15.22 34.11
CA ASP A 45 11.46 15.23 32.82
C ASP A 45 12.17 16.57 32.55
N PHE A 46 13.16 16.92 33.37
CA PHE A 46 13.91 18.17 33.24
C PHE A 46 14.62 18.29 31.88
N TRP A 47 15.21 17.19 31.42
CA TRP A 47 16.02 17.14 30.20
C TRP A 47 15.21 16.75 28.95
N GLY A 48 13.94 16.47 29.10
CA GLY A 48 13.03 16.22 28.00
C GLY A 48 13.10 14.81 27.43
N ARG A 49 13.75 13.86 28.09
CA ARG A 49 13.85 12.46 27.61
C ARG A 49 12.49 11.85 27.29
N ASN A 50 11.56 11.91 28.22
CA ASN A 50 10.22 11.33 28.04
C ASN A 50 9.37 12.15 27.06
N ARG A 51 9.56 13.48 27.05
CA ARG A 51 8.90 14.39 26.11
C ARG A 51 9.36 14.12 24.66
N GLU A 52 10.66 13.94 24.42
CA GLU A 52 11.20 13.63 23.10
C GLU A 52 10.84 12.21 22.68
N ALA A 53 10.84 11.22 23.58
CA ALA A 53 10.35 9.87 23.29
C ALA A 53 8.84 9.86 22.91
N LEU A 54 8.03 10.67 23.60
CA LEU A 54 6.62 10.86 23.24
C LEU A 54 6.47 11.55 21.87
N ALA A 55 7.31 12.56 21.58
CA ALA A 55 7.31 13.25 20.29
C ALA A 55 7.71 12.28 19.15
N SER A 56 8.71 11.41 19.37
CA SER A 56 9.08 10.34 18.44
C SER A 56 7.90 9.42 18.16
N ALA A 57 7.26 8.88 19.20
CA ALA A 57 6.10 7.99 19.06
C ALA A 57 4.91 8.66 18.35
N ARG A 58 4.69 9.97 18.58
CA ARG A 58 3.66 10.73 17.85
C ARG A 58 4.00 10.90 16.38
N ALA A 59 5.27 11.12 16.05
CA ALA A 59 5.72 11.19 14.66
C ALA A 59 5.56 9.83 13.96
N ASP A 60 5.81 8.71 14.65
CA ASP A 60 5.54 7.36 14.14
C ASP A 60 4.04 7.14 13.85
N VAL A 61 3.14 7.66 14.70
CA VAL A 61 1.69 7.63 14.43
C VAL A 61 1.36 8.39 13.15
N GLN A 62 1.96 9.58 12.95
CA GLN A 62 1.74 10.35 11.72
C GLN A 62 2.29 9.64 10.48
N ALA A 63 3.45 8.97 10.60
CA ALA A 63 3.98 8.12 9.54
C ALA A 63 3.01 6.98 9.19
N ALA A 64 2.47 6.29 10.20
CA ALA A 64 1.51 5.21 10.01
C ALA A 64 0.17 5.68 9.39
N GLU A 65 -0.29 6.88 9.74
CA GLU A 65 -1.48 7.49 9.12
C GLU A 65 -1.24 7.81 7.64
N ALA A 66 -0.07 8.32 7.30
CA ALA A 66 0.33 8.54 5.91
C ALA A 66 0.50 7.21 5.14
N ASP A 67 1.09 6.17 5.74
CA ASP A 67 1.17 4.82 5.15
C ASP A 67 -0.22 4.25 4.88
N LYS A 68 -1.17 4.43 5.80
CA LYS A 68 -2.57 4.03 5.60
C LYS A 68 -3.18 4.73 4.38
N ALA A 69 -2.90 6.03 4.21
CA ALA A 69 -3.36 6.77 3.05
C ALA A 69 -2.70 6.26 1.75
N ALA A 70 -1.39 5.96 1.77
CA ALA A 70 -0.67 5.37 0.65
C ALA A 70 -1.25 3.99 0.26
N ALA A 71 -1.52 3.13 1.25
CA ALA A 71 -2.13 1.81 1.03
C ALA A 71 -3.54 1.92 0.45
N ARG A 72 -4.35 2.88 0.95
CA ARG A 72 -5.69 3.14 0.41
C ARG A 72 -5.63 3.61 -1.05
N LEU A 73 -4.70 4.51 -1.38
CA LEU A 73 -4.48 4.97 -2.75
C LEU A 73 -4.04 3.82 -3.66
N ALA A 74 -3.08 3.00 -3.21
CA ALA A 74 -2.62 1.83 -3.95
C ALA A 74 -3.77 0.84 -4.23
N LEU A 75 -4.62 0.56 -3.24
CA LEU A 75 -5.79 -0.30 -3.41
C LEU A 75 -6.79 0.30 -4.41
N ALA A 76 -7.08 1.60 -4.32
CA ALA A 76 -7.98 2.27 -5.25
C ALA A 76 -7.47 2.19 -6.71
N VAL A 77 -6.16 2.39 -6.90
CA VAL A 77 -5.51 2.24 -8.21
C VAL A 77 -5.56 0.79 -8.70
N ALA A 78 -5.34 -0.19 -7.83
CA ALA A 78 -5.43 -1.61 -8.19
C ALA A 78 -6.84 -2.00 -8.64
N VAL A 79 -7.88 -1.54 -7.94
CA VAL A 79 -9.29 -1.74 -8.33
C VAL A 79 -9.58 -1.06 -9.67
N ALA A 80 -9.12 0.18 -9.86
CA ALA A 80 -9.32 0.89 -11.14
C ALA A 80 -8.65 0.15 -12.31
N ARG A 81 -7.40 -0.30 -12.15
CA ARG A 81 -6.69 -1.09 -13.17
C ARG A 81 -7.39 -2.40 -13.50
N ALA A 82 -7.87 -3.13 -12.49
CA ALA A 82 -8.61 -4.36 -12.70
C ALA A 82 -9.96 -4.10 -13.41
N TYR A 83 -10.60 -2.94 -13.14
CA TYR A 83 -11.82 -2.54 -13.83
C TYR A 83 -11.57 -2.15 -15.29
N PHE A 84 -10.44 -1.49 -15.60
CA PHE A 84 -10.02 -1.23 -16.98
C PHE A 84 -9.64 -2.51 -17.73
N GLN A 85 -9.05 -3.47 -17.02
CA GLN A 85 -8.77 -4.79 -17.57
C GLN A 85 -10.07 -5.53 -17.94
N LEU A 86 -11.10 -5.43 -17.10
CA LEU A 86 -12.42 -6.00 -17.41
C LEU A 86 -13.02 -5.38 -18.67
N ASP A 87 -12.91 -4.07 -18.85
CA ASP A 87 -13.36 -3.37 -20.06
C ASP A 87 -12.60 -3.85 -21.31
N LEU A 88 -11.28 -4.02 -21.18
CA LEU A 88 -10.43 -4.56 -22.24
C LEU A 88 -10.80 -6.00 -22.61
N ASP A 89 -11.05 -6.86 -21.61
CA ASP A 89 -11.45 -8.25 -21.84
C ASP A 89 -12.78 -8.33 -22.61
N TYR A 90 -13.73 -7.45 -22.30
CA TYR A 90 -14.96 -7.32 -23.08
C TYR A 90 -14.71 -6.79 -24.50
N ALA A 91 -13.81 -5.83 -24.68
CA ALA A 91 -13.45 -5.35 -26.02
C ALA A 91 -12.80 -6.45 -26.86
N PHE A 92 -11.94 -7.27 -26.27
CA PHE A 92 -11.38 -8.45 -26.95
C PHE A 92 -12.44 -9.50 -27.27
N SER A 93 -13.40 -9.73 -26.39
CA SER A 93 -14.53 -10.61 -26.67
C SER A 93 -15.36 -10.11 -27.85
N ASP A 94 -15.65 -8.82 -27.94
CA ASP A 94 -16.36 -8.24 -29.07
C ASP A 94 -15.59 -8.44 -30.39
N VAL A 95 -14.29 -8.20 -30.38
CA VAL A 95 -13.42 -8.37 -31.55
C VAL A 95 -13.38 -9.86 -31.97
N ALA A 96 -13.26 -10.78 -31.01
CA ALA A 96 -13.26 -12.23 -31.30
C ALA A 96 -14.62 -12.70 -31.87
N GLN A 97 -15.73 -12.22 -31.30
CA GLN A 97 -17.07 -12.55 -31.80
C GLN A 97 -17.32 -11.97 -33.21
N ALA A 98 -16.87 -10.74 -33.47
CA ALA A 98 -16.94 -10.16 -34.82
C ALA A 98 -16.11 -10.96 -35.82
N ASN A 99 -14.89 -11.41 -35.43
CA ASN A 99 -14.06 -12.27 -36.24
C ASN A 99 -14.74 -13.64 -36.52
N LEU A 100 -15.38 -14.23 -35.50
CA LEU A 100 -16.13 -15.50 -35.68
C LEU A 100 -17.28 -15.35 -36.70
N ALA A 101 -18.04 -14.26 -36.63
CA ALA A 101 -19.09 -13.98 -37.59
C ALA A 101 -18.55 -13.81 -39.02
N GLN A 102 -17.43 -13.10 -39.18
CA GLN A 102 -16.77 -12.95 -40.47
C GLN A 102 -16.24 -14.30 -41.01
N GLN A 103 -15.63 -15.12 -40.16
CA GLN A 103 -15.14 -16.47 -40.56
C GLN A 103 -16.30 -17.38 -40.97
N SER A 104 -17.46 -17.31 -40.33
CA SER A 104 -18.66 -18.04 -40.74
C SER A 104 -19.08 -17.63 -42.13
N THR A 105 -19.14 -16.34 -42.44
CA THR A 105 -19.51 -15.83 -43.77
C THR A 105 -18.51 -16.29 -44.84
N ILE A 106 -17.22 -16.28 -44.54
CA ILE A 106 -16.18 -16.74 -45.47
C ILE A 106 -16.28 -18.26 -45.69
N LEU A 107 -16.56 -19.06 -44.65
CA LEU A 107 -16.74 -20.50 -44.79
C LEU A 107 -17.94 -20.83 -45.72
N ASP A 108 -19.07 -20.12 -45.53
CA ASP A 108 -20.26 -20.34 -46.38
C ASP A 108 -19.99 -19.94 -47.83
N LEU A 109 -19.31 -18.82 -48.08
CA LEU A 109 -18.88 -18.40 -49.40
C LEU A 109 -17.95 -19.46 -50.05
N THR A 110 -16.99 -19.97 -49.28
CA THR A 110 -16.04 -21.00 -49.76
C THR A 110 -16.76 -22.28 -50.13
N ARG A 111 -17.76 -22.71 -49.34
CA ARG A 111 -18.61 -23.87 -49.65
C ARG A 111 -19.40 -23.69 -50.96
N GLN A 112 -19.99 -22.53 -51.17
CA GLN A 112 -20.69 -22.19 -52.40
C GLN A 112 -19.76 -22.23 -53.62
N ARG A 113 -18.53 -21.70 -53.49
CA ARG A 113 -17.56 -21.71 -54.58
C ARG A 113 -17.06 -23.14 -54.90
N VAL A 114 -16.89 -23.99 -53.89
CA VAL A 114 -16.56 -25.40 -54.11
C VAL A 114 -17.72 -26.13 -54.81
N ALA A 115 -18.97 -25.87 -54.41
CA ALA A 115 -20.15 -26.43 -55.05
C ALA A 115 -20.30 -26.00 -56.52
N ALA A 116 -19.86 -24.77 -56.85
CA ALA A 116 -19.82 -24.24 -58.21
C ALA A 116 -18.57 -24.72 -59.00
N GLY A 117 -17.70 -25.55 -58.45
CA GLY A 117 -16.48 -26.04 -59.10
C GLY A 117 -15.36 -24.98 -59.23
N LEU A 118 -15.47 -23.84 -58.56
CA LEU A 118 -14.53 -22.73 -58.63
C LEU A 118 -13.37 -22.84 -57.62
N GLU A 119 -13.50 -23.71 -56.61
CA GLU A 119 -12.52 -23.97 -55.54
C GLU A 119 -12.43 -25.46 -55.23
N ASN A 120 -11.39 -25.91 -54.53
CA ASN A 120 -11.22 -27.29 -54.09
C ASN A 120 -11.65 -27.48 -52.63
N THR A 121 -11.92 -28.75 -52.27
CA THR A 121 -12.37 -29.11 -50.90
C THR A 121 -11.35 -28.82 -49.81
N ALA A 122 -10.06 -28.72 -50.14
CA ALA A 122 -9.00 -28.35 -49.16
C ALA A 122 -9.24 -26.94 -48.57
N ARG A 123 -9.81 -26.00 -49.36
CA ARG A 123 -10.18 -24.66 -48.90
C ARG A 123 -11.28 -24.68 -47.85
N VAL A 124 -12.29 -25.53 -48.02
CA VAL A 124 -13.33 -25.75 -47.01
C VAL A 124 -12.71 -26.24 -45.70
N LYS A 125 -11.82 -27.26 -45.78
CA LYS A 125 -11.15 -27.79 -44.60
C LYS A 125 -10.26 -26.74 -43.88
N GLN A 126 -9.56 -25.91 -44.64
CA GLN A 126 -8.79 -24.82 -44.11
C GLN A 126 -9.68 -23.77 -43.41
N SER A 127 -10.82 -23.43 -44.01
CA SER A 127 -11.78 -22.48 -43.41
C SER A 127 -12.45 -23.06 -42.15
N GLU A 128 -12.77 -24.36 -42.14
CA GLU A 128 -13.28 -25.07 -40.94
C GLU A 128 -12.23 -25.06 -39.80
N ALA A 129 -10.96 -25.27 -40.10
CA ALA A 129 -9.88 -25.20 -39.11
C ALA A 129 -9.73 -23.82 -38.54
N ASN A 130 -9.75 -22.77 -39.38
CA ASN A 130 -9.68 -21.36 -38.92
C ASN A 130 -10.88 -21.01 -38.04
N MET A 131 -12.09 -21.44 -38.40
CA MET A 131 -13.28 -21.22 -37.58
C MET A 131 -13.16 -21.90 -36.21
N ALA A 132 -12.57 -23.09 -36.11
CA ALA A 132 -12.33 -23.75 -34.82
C ALA A 132 -11.35 -22.99 -33.95
N LEU A 133 -10.29 -22.41 -34.53
CA LEU A 133 -9.33 -21.57 -33.81
C LEU A 133 -9.98 -20.27 -33.25
N VAL A 134 -10.82 -19.61 -34.06
CA VAL A 134 -11.52 -18.41 -33.64
C VAL A 134 -12.56 -18.69 -32.54
N ARG A 135 -13.23 -19.89 -32.59
CA ARG A 135 -14.09 -20.32 -31.47
C ARG A 135 -13.31 -20.49 -30.18
N ALA A 136 -12.14 -21.11 -30.23
CA ALA A 136 -11.27 -21.24 -29.05
C ALA A 136 -10.84 -19.88 -28.51
N GLU A 137 -10.62 -18.87 -29.36
CA GLU A 137 -10.34 -17.49 -28.94
C GLU A 137 -11.55 -16.86 -28.24
N VAL A 138 -12.77 -17.05 -28.72
CA VAL A 138 -13.99 -16.58 -28.03
C VAL A 138 -14.13 -17.21 -26.66
N ASP A 139 -13.89 -18.54 -26.54
CA ASP A 139 -13.94 -19.24 -25.26
C ASP A 139 -12.86 -18.69 -24.28
N TYR A 140 -11.65 -18.42 -24.81
CA TYR A 140 -10.56 -17.82 -24.03
C TYR A 140 -10.92 -16.42 -23.50
N THR A 141 -11.48 -15.56 -24.35
CA THR A 141 -11.88 -14.20 -23.90
C THR A 141 -12.99 -14.24 -22.85
N GLN A 142 -13.92 -15.20 -22.95
CA GLN A 142 -14.95 -15.41 -21.94
C GLN A 142 -14.33 -15.83 -20.59
N ALA A 143 -13.38 -16.76 -20.59
CA ALA A 143 -12.66 -17.18 -19.39
C ALA A 143 -11.86 -16.02 -18.77
N SER A 144 -11.28 -15.14 -19.61
CA SER A 144 -10.57 -13.93 -19.13
C SER A 144 -11.51 -12.98 -18.38
N ILE A 145 -12.71 -12.71 -18.92
CA ILE A 145 -13.75 -11.89 -18.26
C ILE A 145 -14.07 -12.46 -16.87
N GLU A 146 -14.28 -13.77 -16.76
CA GLU A 146 -14.61 -14.42 -15.49
C GLU A 146 -13.46 -14.32 -14.49
N THR A 147 -12.23 -14.54 -14.93
CA THR A 147 -11.03 -14.43 -14.09
C THR A 147 -10.83 -13.00 -13.58
N THR A 148 -11.03 -12.00 -14.44
CA THR A 148 -10.90 -10.59 -14.05
C THR A 148 -12.00 -10.17 -13.07
N ARG A 149 -13.24 -10.67 -13.25
CA ARG A 149 -14.32 -10.48 -12.27
C ARG A 149 -13.99 -11.07 -10.90
N ASN A 150 -13.42 -12.28 -10.86
CA ASN A 150 -12.96 -12.91 -9.62
C ASN A 150 -11.85 -12.09 -8.95
N SER A 151 -10.93 -11.53 -9.71
CA SER A 151 -9.86 -10.66 -9.22
C SER A 151 -10.41 -9.36 -8.63
N LEU A 152 -11.41 -8.75 -9.28
CA LEU A 152 -12.11 -7.57 -8.75
C LEU A 152 -12.84 -7.87 -7.44
N ALA A 153 -13.55 -9.00 -7.35
CA ALA A 153 -14.21 -9.43 -6.14
C ALA A 153 -13.22 -9.60 -4.98
N ALA A 154 -12.06 -10.20 -5.25
CA ALA A 154 -10.99 -10.36 -4.26
C ALA A 154 -10.41 -9.02 -3.79
N LEU A 155 -10.17 -8.06 -4.70
CA LEU A 155 -9.67 -6.72 -4.36
C LEU A 155 -10.65 -5.93 -3.46
N VAL A 156 -11.96 -6.14 -3.63
CA VAL A 156 -13.01 -5.52 -2.79
C VAL A 156 -13.24 -6.31 -1.50
N GLY A 157 -12.61 -7.49 -1.35
CA GLY A 157 -12.71 -8.32 -0.14
C GLY A 157 -13.99 -9.14 -0.07
N VAL A 158 -14.60 -9.48 -1.22
CA VAL A 158 -15.83 -10.30 -1.30
C VAL A 158 -15.56 -11.61 -2.05
N GLY A 159 -16.48 -12.56 -1.90
CA GLY A 159 -16.39 -13.85 -2.58
C GLY A 159 -16.59 -13.74 -4.10
N PRO A 160 -16.14 -14.76 -4.89
CA PRO A 160 -16.24 -14.77 -6.35
C PRO A 160 -17.68 -14.67 -6.85
N ASP A 161 -18.67 -15.13 -6.07
CA ASP A 161 -20.09 -15.03 -6.43
C ASP A 161 -20.54 -13.59 -6.67
N ARG A 162 -19.97 -12.62 -5.92
CA ARG A 162 -20.22 -11.20 -6.12
C ARG A 162 -19.57 -10.64 -7.39
N GLY A 163 -18.54 -11.30 -7.89
CA GLY A 163 -17.93 -10.97 -9.18
C GLY A 163 -18.90 -11.19 -10.35
N LEU A 164 -19.83 -12.14 -10.24
CA LEU A 164 -20.84 -12.42 -11.27
C LEU A 164 -21.86 -11.27 -11.43
N ASP A 165 -22.10 -10.47 -10.38
CA ASP A 165 -23.00 -9.33 -10.40
C ASP A 165 -22.40 -8.11 -11.17
N LEU A 166 -21.09 -8.13 -11.47
CA LEU A 166 -20.43 -7.05 -12.18
C LEU A 166 -20.89 -7.01 -13.63
N GLN A 167 -21.53 -5.91 -13.98
CA GLN A 167 -21.92 -5.65 -15.37
C GLN A 167 -20.71 -5.22 -16.20
N ARG A 168 -20.89 -5.27 -17.53
CA ARG A 168 -19.89 -4.76 -18.46
C ARG A 168 -19.60 -3.30 -18.16
N PRO A 169 -18.33 -2.88 -18.03
CA PRO A 169 -17.96 -1.49 -17.91
C PRO A 169 -18.38 -0.65 -19.13
N HIS A 170 -18.74 0.59 -18.88
CA HIS A 170 -18.97 1.59 -19.94
C HIS A 170 -18.07 2.79 -19.66
N LEU A 171 -16.80 2.68 -20.06
CA LEU A 171 -15.78 3.66 -19.78
C LEU A 171 -15.68 4.68 -20.94
N THR A 172 -15.71 5.96 -20.58
CA THR A 172 -15.39 7.03 -21.51
C THR A 172 -14.00 7.56 -21.15
N PRO A 173 -13.00 7.36 -22.01
CA PRO A 173 -11.67 7.93 -21.76
C PRO A 173 -11.76 9.45 -21.60
N PRO A 174 -11.05 10.04 -20.64
CA PRO A 174 -11.03 11.49 -20.48
C PRO A 174 -10.49 12.13 -21.77
N ALA A 175 -11.22 13.11 -22.29
CA ALA A 175 -10.92 13.73 -23.59
C ALA A 175 -9.56 14.45 -23.58
N ASN A 176 -9.23 15.13 -22.47
CA ASN A 176 -7.95 15.81 -22.28
C ASN A 176 -7.57 15.80 -20.79
N ILE A 177 -6.41 15.25 -20.47
CA ILE A 177 -5.78 15.47 -19.18
C ILE A 177 -4.84 16.65 -19.39
N ALA A 178 -5.09 17.78 -18.71
CA ALA A 178 -4.16 18.90 -18.72
C ALA A 178 -2.90 18.46 -17.97
N LEU A 179 -1.87 18.08 -18.70
CA LEU A 179 -0.55 17.78 -18.13
C LEU A 179 0.05 19.09 -17.62
N PRO A 180 0.53 19.15 -16.38
CA PRO A 180 1.27 20.32 -15.92
C PRO A 180 2.53 20.51 -16.79
N SER A 181 2.70 21.69 -17.35
CA SER A 181 3.86 22.04 -18.19
C SER A 181 5.18 22.09 -17.40
N ALA A 182 5.11 22.18 -16.08
CA ALA A 182 6.21 22.04 -15.14
C ALA A 182 5.69 21.26 -13.95
N LEU A 183 6.51 20.37 -13.40
CA LEU A 183 6.22 19.65 -12.15
C LEU A 183 6.53 20.60 -10.98
N PRO A 184 5.53 21.18 -10.31
CA PRO A 184 5.81 21.92 -9.09
C PRO A 184 6.31 20.93 -8.03
N VAL A 185 7.46 21.20 -7.45
CA VAL A 185 8.04 20.40 -6.35
C VAL A 185 7.03 20.26 -5.19
N ASP A 186 6.15 21.21 -5.03
CA ASP A 186 5.06 21.20 -4.04
C ASP A 186 4.07 20.03 -4.22
N LEU A 187 3.93 19.46 -5.42
CA LEU A 187 3.08 18.31 -5.65
C LEU A 187 3.67 17.01 -5.09
N LEU A 188 5.00 16.91 -5.04
CA LEU A 188 5.67 15.75 -4.45
C LEU A 188 5.47 15.68 -2.94
N GLY A 189 5.38 16.83 -2.25
CA GLY A 189 5.03 16.90 -0.84
C GLY A 189 3.58 16.50 -0.51
N ARG A 190 2.72 16.28 -1.52
CA ARG A 190 1.36 15.78 -1.36
C ARG A 190 1.23 14.28 -1.55
N ARG A 191 2.34 13.57 -1.73
CA ARG A 191 2.34 12.11 -1.81
C ARG A 191 2.36 11.52 -0.41
N PRO A 192 1.45 10.60 -0.09
CA PRO A 192 1.39 10.03 1.25
C PRO A 192 2.61 9.15 1.60
N ASP A 193 3.25 8.50 0.63
CA ASP A 193 4.47 7.71 0.82
C ASP A 193 5.68 8.60 1.17
N VAL A 194 5.85 9.73 0.50
CA VAL A 194 6.90 10.73 0.79
C VAL A 194 6.65 11.37 2.16
N GLU A 195 5.40 11.69 2.48
CA GLU A 195 5.02 12.24 3.78
C GLU A 195 5.28 11.25 4.93
N ALA A 196 4.99 9.96 4.73
CA ALA A 196 5.32 8.92 5.70
C ALA A 196 6.83 8.84 5.97
N ALA A 197 7.64 8.88 4.91
CA ALA A 197 9.09 8.87 5.04
C ALA A 197 9.61 10.13 5.77
N ARG A 198 9.03 11.31 5.51
CA ARG A 198 9.35 12.56 6.22
C ARG A 198 9.06 12.45 7.73
N TRP A 199 7.91 11.89 8.10
CA TRP A 199 7.57 11.68 9.50
C TRP A 199 8.48 10.69 10.21
N ARG A 200 8.99 9.66 9.49
CA ARG A 200 10.01 8.73 10.03
C ARG A 200 11.34 9.43 10.31
N VAL A 201 11.74 10.38 9.47
CA VAL A 201 12.91 11.23 9.76
C VAL A 201 12.70 12.05 11.04
N GLU A 202 11.52 12.66 11.20
CA GLU A 202 11.18 13.41 12.42
C GLU A 202 11.19 12.50 13.66
N ALA A 203 10.60 11.30 13.57
CA ALA A 203 10.59 10.32 14.65
C ALA A 203 12.00 9.93 15.07
N ALA A 204 12.88 9.63 14.11
CA ALA A 204 14.26 9.27 14.37
C ALA A 204 15.06 10.42 14.97
N ALA A 205 14.86 11.68 14.50
CA ALA A 205 15.49 12.87 15.09
C ALA A 205 15.10 13.05 16.56
N ARG A 206 13.81 12.83 16.90
CA ARG A 206 13.34 12.85 18.30
C ARG A 206 13.93 11.70 19.12
N GLY A 207 14.13 10.54 18.51
CA GLY A 207 14.83 9.39 19.13
C GLY A 207 16.28 9.72 19.51
N VAL A 208 17.00 10.44 18.64
CA VAL A 208 18.35 10.95 18.96
C VAL A 208 18.31 11.89 20.15
N ALA A 209 17.41 12.91 20.14
CA ALA A 209 17.27 13.84 21.25
C ALA A 209 16.91 13.16 22.58
N ALA A 210 16.05 12.15 22.56
CA ALA A 210 15.71 11.33 23.73
C ALA A 210 16.93 10.56 24.26
N SER A 211 17.80 10.05 23.37
CA SER A 211 19.03 9.33 23.72
C SER A 211 20.11 10.26 24.27
N GLU A 212 20.22 11.49 23.76
CA GLU A 212 21.07 12.53 24.32
C GLU A 212 20.63 12.92 25.73
N ALA A 213 19.32 13.06 25.95
CA ALA A 213 18.76 13.36 27.26
C ALA A 213 19.03 12.27 28.30
N ALA A 214 19.27 11.01 27.87
CA ALA A 214 19.60 9.90 28.77
C ALA A 214 20.97 10.00 29.46
N PHE A 215 21.87 10.89 29.00
CA PHE A 215 23.16 11.16 29.66
C PHE A 215 23.05 12.01 30.90
N TYR A 216 21.92 12.67 31.10
CA TYR A 216 21.70 13.59 32.21
C TYR A 216 21.06 12.88 33.42
N PRO A 217 21.19 13.47 34.64
CA PRO A 217 20.59 12.89 35.83
C PRO A 217 19.06 12.83 35.73
N ASN A 218 18.48 11.70 36.17
CA ASN A 218 17.03 11.60 36.31
C ASN A 218 16.59 11.83 37.76
N VAL A 219 15.52 12.61 37.93
CA VAL A 219 14.93 12.92 39.23
C VAL A 219 13.51 12.35 39.27
N ASN A 220 13.32 11.38 40.17
CA ASN A 220 12.04 10.76 40.38
C ASN A 220 11.46 11.14 41.75
N LEU A 221 10.19 11.46 41.80
CA LEU A 221 9.42 11.53 43.03
C LEU A 221 8.73 10.19 43.27
N VAL A 222 8.88 9.66 44.48
CA VAL A 222 8.26 8.38 44.87
C VAL A 222 7.39 8.65 46.09
N ALA A 223 6.19 8.15 46.12
CA ALA A 223 5.32 8.12 47.27
C ALA A 223 4.62 6.78 47.36
N PHE A 224 4.45 6.28 48.57
CA PHE A 224 3.72 5.05 48.81
C PHE A 224 2.82 5.16 50.04
N ALA A 225 1.71 4.45 49.97
CA ALA A 225 0.78 4.29 51.12
C ALA A 225 0.24 2.86 51.09
N GLY A 226 0.21 2.20 52.23
CA GLY A 226 -0.23 0.84 52.28
C GLY A 226 -0.31 0.22 53.66
N LEU A 227 -0.31 -1.09 53.70
CA LEU A 227 -0.33 -1.91 54.91
C LEU A 227 0.85 -2.87 54.85
N GLN A 228 1.58 -3.01 55.95
CA GLN A 228 2.68 -3.97 56.05
C GLN A 228 2.69 -4.57 57.44
N ALA A 229 2.62 -5.90 57.53
CA ALA A 229 2.56 -6.60 58.81
C ALA A 229 3.47 -7.84 58.81
N ILE A 230 3.94 -8.14 59.99
CA ILE A 230 4.51 -9.45 60.34
C ILE A 230 3.38 -10.35 60.84
N GLY A 231 3.03 -11.37 60.01
CA GLY A 231 1.87 -12.21 60.20
C GLY A 231 0.66 -11.73 59.36
N LEU A 232 0.18 -12.57 58.47
CA LEU A 232 -0.90 -12.22 57.53
C LEU A 232 -2.23 -11.87 58.24
N SER A 233 -2.45 -12.40 59.46
CA SER A 233 -3.66 -12.12 60.25
C SER A 233 -3.79 -10.69 60.74
N LYS A 234 -2.67 -9.97 60.73
CA LYS A 234 -2.58 -8.56 61.19
C LYS A 234 -2.52 -7.56 60.05
N LEU A 235 -2.39 -8.02 58.82
CA LEU A 235 -2.14 -7.15 57.67
C LEU A 235 -3.21 -6.05 57.50
N PHE A 236 -4.40 -6.27 57.95
CA PHE A 236 -5.50 -5.31 57.83
C PHE A 236 -5.79 -4.51 59.13
N ASP A 237 -4.91 -4.60 60.13
CA ASP A 237 -5.03 -3.78 61.32
C ASP A 237 -4.59 -2.32 61.01
N ALA A 238 -5.31 -1.35 61.54
CA ALA A 238 -5.00 0.08 61.31
C ALA A 238 -3.61 0.49 61.84
N SER A 239 -3.04 -0.29 62.75
CA SER A 239 -1.70 -0.07 63.29
C SER A 239 -0.56 -0.41 62.32
N ASP A 240 -0.88 -1.18 61.24
CA ASP A 240 0.09 -1.69 60.29
C ASP A 240 0.15 -0.85 58.99
N THR A 241 -0.37 0.39 59.09
CA THR A 241 -0.32 1.36 57.99
C THR A 241 1.11 1.87 57.75
N ILE A 242 1.55 1.85 56.51
CA ILE A 242 2.79 2.46 56.06
C ILE A 242 2.49 3.59 55.12
N VAL A 243 3.20 4.71 55.28
CA VAL A 243 3.16 5.85 54.36
C VAL A 243 4.55 6.47 54.28
N GLY A 244 4.95 6.80 53.07
CA GLY A 244 6.25 7.45 52.87
C GLY A 244 6.34 8.12 51.51
N GLY A 245 7.35 8.97 51.38
CA GLY A 245 7.64 9.62 50.11
C GLY A 245 9.05 10.23 50.13
N GLY A 246 9.60 10.41 48.96
CA GLY A 246 10.93 10.94 48.78
C GLY A 246 11.26 11.31 47.34
N SER A 247 12.41 11.87 47.15
CA SER A 247 12.99 12.12 45.83
C SER A 247 14.20 11.19 45.61
N ALA A 248 14.26 10.57 44.46
CA ALA A 248 15.42 9.76 44.05
C ALA A 248 16.12 10.41 42.86
N LEU A 249 17.42 10.67 43.01
CA LEU A 249 18.32 11.16 41.97
C LEU A 249 19.15 10.00 41.44
N SER A 250 19.04 9.71 40.14
CA SER A 250 19.83 8.69 39.44
C SER A 250 20.74 9.34 38.41
N LEU A 251 22.06 9.13 38.55
CA LEU A 251 23.07 9.61 37.59
C LEU A 251 23.82 8.40 37.00
N PRO A 252 23.82 8.21 35.68
CA PRO A 252 24.50 7.07 35.01
C PRO A 252 26.00 7.34 34.90
N VAL A 253 26.80 7.06 35.97
CA VAL A 253 28.25 7.30 36.01
C VAL A 253 29.05 6.23 35.28
N PHE A 254 28.68 4.95 35.44
CA PHE A 254 29.44 3.81 34.91
C PHE A 254 28.86 3.24 33.61
N ASN A 255 27.71 3.70 33.16
CA ASN A 255 27.01 3.20 31.96
C ASN A 255 27.28 4.03 30.68
N ARG A 256 28.28 4.90 30.70
CA ARG A 256 28.55 5.82 29.56
C ARG A 256 28.85 5.10 28.26
N GLY A 257 29.49 3.92 28.31
CA GLY A 257 29.73 3.09 27.11
C GLY A 257 28.43 2.60 26.48
N ALA A 258 27.51 2.08 27.28
CA ALA A 258 26.20 1.64 26.81
C ALA A 258 25.34 2.81 26.26
N LEU A 259 25.38 3.96 26.93
CA LEU A 259 24.66 5.16 26.45
C LEU A 259 25.21 5.70 25.12
N ARG A 260 26.56 5.69 24.95
CA ARG A 260 27.16 6.04 23.65
C ARG A 260 26.73 5.10 22.53
N GLY A 261 26.83 3.79 22.78
CA GLY A 261 26.36 2.81 21.79
C GLY A 261 24.88 2.97 21.44
N ALA A 262 24.02 3.29 22.42
CA ALA A 262 22.62 3.59 22.17
C ALA A 262 22.42 4.88 21.33
N LEU A 263 23.18 5.93 21.62
CA LEU A 263 23.14 7.19 20.86
C LEU A 263 23.64 6.97 19.42
N GLU A 264 24.76 6.27 19.22
CA GLU A 264 25.30 5.93 17.91
C GLU A 264 24.29 5.10 17.09
N ALA A 265 23.58 4.16 17.74
CA ALA A 265 22.53 3.38 17.08
C ALA A 265 21.35 4.29 16.64
N GLN A 266 20.94 5.26 17.45
CA GLN A 266 19.88 6.21 17.09
C GLN A 266 20.32 7.18 15.97
N GLN A 267 21.57 7.62 15.97
CA GLN A 267 22.14 8.45 14.91
C GLN A 267 22.18 7.67 13.58
N ALA A 268 22.62 6.42 13.59
CA ALA A 268 22.58 5.55 12.40
C ALA A 268 21.16 5.31 11.90
N GLN A 269 20.17 5.19 12.82
CA GLN A 269 18.77 5.07 12.46
C GLN A 269 18.22 6.36 11.82
N TYR A 270 18.64 7.52 12.29
CA TYR A 270 18.31 8.81 11.67
C TYR A 270 18.91 8.93 10.26
N ASP A 271 20.19 8.59 10.07
CA ASP A 271 20.84 8.61 8.76
C ASP A 271 20.14 7.67 7.78
N LEU A 272 19.74 6.48 8.25
CA LEU A 272 18.95 5.52 7.46
C LEU A 272 17.60 6.13 7.03
N ALA A 273 16.88 6.77 7.97
CA ALA A 273 15.59 7.40 7.68
C ALA A 273 15.74 8.53 6.65
N VAL A 274 16.79 9.36 6.76
CA VAL A 274 17.11 10.41 5.78
C VAL A 274 17.40 9.80 4.40
N GLY A 275 18.20 8.71 4.35
CA GLY A 275 18.47 7.98 3.11
C GLY A 275 17.20 7.45 2.45
N GLN A 276 16.30 6.86 3.23
CA GLN A 276 15.01 6.35 2.76
C GLN A 276 14.07 7.47 2.26
N TYR A 277 14.04 8.60 2.96
CA TYR A 277 13.28 9.78 2.51
C TYR A 277 13.79 10.30 1.16
N ASN A 278 15.11 10.45 1.02
CA ASN A 278 15.72 10.89 -0.23
C ASN A 278 15.41 9.91 -1.38
N GLN A 279 15.47 8.61 -1.12
CA GLN A 279 15.11 7.59 -2.11
C GLN A 279 13.64 7.72 -2.52
N SER A 280 12.71 7.83 -1.56
CA SER A 280 11.28 8.01 -1.86
C SER A 280 11.01 9.24 -2.71
N LEU A 281 11.77 10.33 -2.49
CA LEU A 281 11.64 11.55 -3.28
C LEU A 281 12.14 11.36 -4.71
N ILE A 282 13.29 10.70 -4.88
CA ILE A 282 13.86 10.38 -6.19
C ILE A 282 12.91 9.47 -6.97
N ASP A 283 12.41 8.40 -6.34
CA ASP A 283 11.47 7.47 -6.96
C ASP A 283 10.18 8.18 -7.39
N ALA A 284 9.68 9.11 -6.58
CA ALA A 284 8.50 9.91 -6.90
C ALA A 284 8.72 10.79 -8.14
N ILE A 285 9.88 11.42 -8.27
CA ILE A 285 10.24 12.24 -9.45
C ILE A 285 10.32 11.38 -10.71
N HIS A 286 11.03 10.25 -10.62
CA HIS A 286 11.18 9.32 -11.74
C HIS A 286 9.84 8.77 -12.19
N GLU A 287 8.99 8.37 -11.25
CA GLU A 287 7.66 7.85 -11.56
C GLU A 287 6.81 8.85 -12.36
N VAL A 288 6.79 10.12 -11.97
CA VAL A 288 6.05 11.14 -12.73
C VAL A 288 6.63 11.32 -14.13
N ALA A 289 7.97 11.37 -14.27
CA ALA A 289 8.62 11.51 -15.56
C ALA A 289 8.32 10.33 -16.50
N ASP A 290 8.34 9.11 -15.96
CA ASP A 290 8.03 7.88 -16.70
C ASP A 290 6.56 7.84 -17.15
N VAL A 291 5.64 8.21 -16.26
CA VAL A 291 4.20 8.27 -16.58
C VAL A 291 3.93 9.31 -17.66
N MET A 292 4.56 10.49 -17.62
CA MET A 292 4.44 11.51 -18.66
C MET A 292 4.98 11.02 -20.01
N SER A 293 6.11 10.34 -20.00
CA SER A 293 6.71 9.75 -21.21
C SER A 293 5.78 8.69 -21.83
N ASN A 294 5.23 7.81 -20.97
CA ASN A 294 4.26 6.79 -21.37
C ASN A 294 2.96 7.38 -21.91
N TRP A 295 2.46 8.47 -21.31
CA TRP A 295 1.28 9.17 -21.81
C TRP A 295 1.50 9.71 -23.21
N ASN A 296 2.61 10.45 -23.43
CA ASN A 296 2.92 11.03 -24.73
C ASN A 296 3.14 9.97 -25.82
N ALA A 297 3.77 8.84 -25.47
CA ALA A 297 3.94 7.71 -26.39
C ALA A 297 2.58 7.08 -26.75
N ASN A 298 1.75 6.82 -25.75
CA ASN A 298 0.44 6.16 -25.94
C ASN A 298 -0.51 6.99 -26.83
N GLU A 299 -0.51 8.32 -26.71
CA GLU A 299 -1.33 9.18 -27.57
C GLU A 299 -0.91 9.09 -29.06
N LYS A 300 0.39 8.99 -29.33
CA LYS A 300 0.91 8.78 -30.69
C LYS A 300 0.57 7.38 -31.20
N GLU A 301 0.79 6.37 -30.37
CA GLU A 301 0.47 4.97 -30.70
C GLU A 301 -1.03 4.79 -31.02
N ILE A 302 -1.94 5.47 -30.28
CA ILE A 302 -3.39 5.45 -30.58
C ILE A 302 -3.68 6.08 -31.95
N ALA A 303 -3.03 7.20 -32.29
CA ALA A 303 -3.23 7.84 -33.58
C ALA A 303 -2.78 6.93 -34.75
N ASP A 304 -1.62 6.32 -34.61
CA ASP A 304 -1.08 5.38 -35.61
C ASP A 304 -1.93 4.11 -35.73
N ALA A 305 -2.38 3.55 -34.58
CA ALA A 305 -3.25 2.36 -34.56
C ALA A 305 -4.61 2.62 -35.22
N ARG A 306 -5.19 3.82 -35.06
CA ARG A 306 -6.41 4.23 -35.78
C ARG A 306 -6.22 4.29 -37.28
N ALA A 307 -5.12 4.91 -37.73
CA ALA A 307 -4.78 4.97 -39.15
C ALA A 307 -4.52 3.58 -39.75
N ALA A 308 -3.85 2.70 -38.97
CA ALA A 308 -3.62 1.30 -39.36
C ALA A 308 -4.93 0.52 -39.49
N LEU A 309 -5.85 0.67 -38.52
CA LEU A 309 -7.16 0.03 -38.58
C LEU A 309 -7.99 0.50 -39.77
N ASP A 310 -8.07 1.79 -40.06
CA ASP A 310 -8.78 2.32 -41.23
C ASP A 310 -8.21 1.76 -42.53
N SER A 311 -6.89 1.70 -42.66
CA SER A 311 -6.23 1.15 -43.84
C SER A 311 -6.43 -0.37 -43.99
N ALA A 312 -6.35 -1.13 -42.88
CA ALA A 312 -6.57 -2.57 -42.87
C ALA A 312 -8.02 -2.90 -43.24
N GLN A 313 -9.00 -2.14 -42.70
CA GLN A 313 -10.41 -2.33 -43.01
C GLN A 313 -10.71 -2.09 -44.49
N ARG A 314 -10.22 -1.01 -45.08
CA ARG A 314 -10.37 -0.74 -46.52
C ARG A 314 -9.72 -1.81 -47.38
N SER A 315 -8.54 -2.29 -47.00
CA SER A 315 -7.84 -3.38 -47.70
C SER A 315 -8.64 -4.67 -47.65
N TYR A 316 -9.21 -5.03 -46.50
CA TYR A 316 -10.07 -6.21 -46.33
C TYR A 316 -11.33 -6.10 -47.20
N ASP A 317 -12.04 -4.97 -47.19
CA ASP A 317 -13.27 -4.80 -47.96
C ASP A 317 -13.00 -4.94 -49.46
N LEU A 318 -11.95 -4.31 -49.99
CA LEU A 318 -11.55 -4.43 -51.41
C LEU A 318 -11.15 -5.88 -51.76
N THR A 319 -10.37 -6.54 -50.87
CA THR A 319 -9.96 -7.95 -51.14
C THR A 319 -11.14 -8.90 -51.12
N ARG A 320 -12.10 -8.68 -50.22
CA ARG A 320 -13.34 -9.47 -50.17
C ARG A 320 -14.19 -9.28 -51.43
N GLU A 321 -14.36 -8.05 -51.92
CA GLU A 321 -15.06 -7.74 -53.18
C GLU A 321 -14.37 -8.44 -54.38
N ARG A 322 -13.05 -8.35 -54.47
CA ARG A 322 -12.28 -9.02 -55.54
C ARG A 322 -12.41 -10.56 -55.46
N TYR A 323 -12.40 -11.11 -54.25
CA TYR A 323 -12.58 -12.56 -54.05
C TYR A 323 -13.99 -13.01 -54.48
N THR A 324 -15.03 -12.25 -54.13
CA THR A 324 -16.39 -12.54 -54.56
C THR A 324 -16.56 -12.48 -56.08
N ALA A 325 -15.88 -11.56 -56.75
CA ALA A 325 -15.82 -11.42 -58.20
C ALA A 325 -14.93 -12.47 -58.90
N GLY A 326 -14.25 -13.34 -58.17
CA GLY A 326 -13.34 -14.35 -58.72
C GLY A 326 -11.97 -13.78 -59.16
N LEU A 327 -11.63 -12.55 -58.78
CA LEU A 327 -10.41 -11.84 -59.18
C LEU A 327 -9.28 -11.96 -58.13
N ASP A 328 -9.54 -12.61 -57.00
CA ASP A 328 -8.57 -12.85 -55.94
C ASP A 328 -8.78 -14.22 -55.27
N ASN A 329 -7.90 -14.62 -54.38
CA ASN A 329 -7.92 -15.91 -53.72
C ASN A 329 -8.26 -15.84 -52.23
N TYR A 330 -8.64 -16.96 -51.63
CA TYR A 330 -9.01 -17.09 -50.22
C TYR A 330 -7.87 -16.65 -49.28
N LEU A 331 -6.61 -16.90 -49.57
CA LEU A 331 -5.48 -16.57 -48.73
C LEU A 331 -5.32 -15.05 -48.59
N SER A 332 -5.59 -14.28 -49.66
CA SER A 332 -5.57 -12.81 -49.61
C SER A 332 -6.65 -12.28 -48.65
N VAL A 333 -7.85 -12.83 -48.71
CA VAL A 333 -8.94 -12.43 -47.78
C VAL A 333 -8.58 -12.76 -46.33
N LEU A 334 -8.04 -13.96 -46.06
CA LEU A 334 -7.63 -14.36 -44.73
C LEU A 334 -6.49 -13.47 -44.18
N SER A 335 -5.51 -13.12 -45.01
CA SER A 335 -4.41 -12.25 -44.65
C SER A 335 -4.89 -10.85 -44.24
N THR A 336 -5.74 -10.22 -45.07
CA THR A 336 -6.27 -8.89 -44.78
C THR A 336 -7.22 -8.88 -43.57
N GLN A 337 -8.00 -9.97 -43.38
CA GLN A 337 -8.83 -10.16 -42.18
C GLN A 337 -7.99 -10.21 -40.88
N ASN A 338 -6.90 -10.99 -40.92
CA ASN A 338 -5.99 -11.05 -39.76
C ASN A 338 -5.35 -9.68 -39.45
N GLN A 339 -5.08 -8.86 -40.48
CA GLN A 339 -4.60 -7.49 -40.25
C GLN A 339 -5.65 -6.62 -39.55
N VAL A 340 -6.91 -6.71 -39.95
CA VAL A 340 -8.03 -6.00 -39.27
C VAL A 340 -8.14 -6.45 -37.82
N PHE A 341 -8.17 -7.75 -37.56
CA PHE A 341 -8.24 -8.30 -36.22
C PHE A 341 -7.10 -7.81 -35.32
N THR A 342 -5.86 -7.86 -35.85
CA THR A 342 -4.67 -7.37 -35.12
C THR A 342 -4.75 -5.88 -34.82
N ALA A 343 -5.17 -5.08 -35.80
CA ALA A 343 -5.31 -3.62 -35.63
C ALA A 343 -6.42 -3.23 -34.64
N GLN A 344 -7.56 -3.95 -34.65
CA GLN A 344 -8.65 -3.75 -33.68
C GLN A 344 -8.19 -4.09 -32.25
N SER A 345 -7.54 -5.24 -32.08
CA SER A 345 -7.01 -5.68 -30.79
C SER A 345 -5.96 -4.71 -30.24
N LEU A 346 -5.07 -4.23 -31.09
CA LEU A 346 -4.06 -3.23 -30.70
C LEU A 346 -4.71 -1.92 -30.26
N LEU A 347 -5.68 -1.42 -31.02
CA LEU A 347 -6.37 -0.16 -30.66
C LEU A 347 -7.12 -0.31 -29.33
N ALA A 348 -7.80 -1.43 -29.08
CA ALA A 348 -8.47 -1.70 -27.81
C ALA A 348 -7.46 -1.72 -26.65
N ALA A 349 -6.33 -2.38 -26.80
CA ALA A 349 -5.27 -2.43 -25.80
C ALA A 349 -4.68 -1.03 -25.48
N LEU A 350 -4.44 -0.23 -26.50
CA LEU A 350 -3.92 1.14 -26.35
C LEU A 350 -4.92 2.08 -25.67
N GLN A 351 -6.23 1.93 -25.95
CA GLN A 351 -7.29 2.69 -25.28
C GLN A 351 -7.40 2.33 -23.80
N SER A 352 -7.32 1.06 -23.43
CA SER A 352 -7.26 0.60 -22.04
C SER A 352 -5.99 1.09 -21.35
N ARG A 353 -4.83 1.04 -22.03
CA ARG A 353 -3.56 1.58 -21.53
C ARG A 353 -3.66 3.08 -21.23
N ARG A 354 -4.40 3.86 -22.04
CA ARG A 354 -4.65 5.28 -21.79
C ARG A 354 -5.32 5.51 -20.43
N LEU A 355 -6.32 4.71 -20.09
CA LEU A 355 -7.01 4.77 -18.79
C LEU A 355 -6.06 4.44 -17.64
N THR A 356 -5.24 3.40 -17.81
CA THR A 356 -4.24 2.99 -16.82
C THR A 356 -3.22 4.10 -16.58
N VAL A 357 -2.63 4.65 -17.65
CA VAL A 357 -1.62 5.73 -17.54
C VAL A 357 -2.22 6.99 -16.94
N SER A 358 -3.49 7.31 -17.22
CA SER A 358 -4.20 8.44 -16.59
C SER A 358 -4.35 8.25 -15.08
N THR A 359 -4.65 7.05 -14.65
CA THR A 359 -4.76 6.71 -13.22
C THR A 359 -3.39 6.73 -12.53
N ASP A 360 -2.36 6.25 -13.23
CA ASP A 360 -0.97 6.31 -12.75
C ASP A 360 -0.48 7.74 -12.59
N LEU A 361 -0.88 8.64 -13.50
CA LEU A 361 -0.59 10.06 -13.35
C LEU A 361 -1.25 10.65 -12.10
N ILE A 362 -2.52 10.38 -11.87
CA ILE A 362 -3.22 10.82 -10.66
C ILE A 362 -2.52 10.29 -9.41
N ARG A 363 -2.13 9.01 -9.39
CA ARG A 363 -1.41 8.38 -8.28
C ARG A 363 -0.04 9.03 -8.05
N SER A 364 0.74 9.21 -9.10
CA SER A 364 2.09 9.80 -9.02
C SER A 364 2.09 11.25 -8.52
N LEU A 365 0.96 11.96 -8.71
CA LEU A 365 0.73 13.30 -8.19
C LEU A 365 0.10 13.33 -6.78
N GLY A 366 0.01 12.16 -6.12
CA GLY A 366 -0.48 12.03 -4.75
C GLY A 366 -1.96 11.69 -4.61
N GLY A 367 -2.71 11.46 -5.71
CA GLY A 367 -4.09 10.96 -5.66
C GLY A 367 -5.09 11.86 -4.94
N GLY A 368 -4.80 13.16 -4.82
CA GLY A 368 -5.64 14.11 -4.08
C GLY A 368 -5.43 14.04 -2.55
N TYR A 369 -4.39 13.37 -2.07
CA TYR A 369 -4.04 13.38 -0.66
C TYR A 369 -3.67 14.80 -0.19
N SER A 370 -4.25 15.20 0.91
CA SER A 370 -3.88 16.42 1.63
C SER A 370 -3.42 16.00 3.03
N PRO A 371 -2.17 16.30 3.43
CA PRO A 371 -1.73 16.05 4.78
C PRO A 371 -2.73 16.65 5.76
N PRO A 372 -3.04 16.00 6.91
CA PRO A 372 -3.76 16.65 7.99
C PRO A 372 -3.04 17.95 8.30
N ALA A 373 -3.79 19.07 8.43
CA ALA A 373 -3.19 20.33 8.81
C ALA A 373 -2.35 20.07 10.06
N ALA A 374 -1.03 20.26 9.97
CA ALA A 374 -0.14 20.10 11.10
C ALA A 374 -0.79 20.89 12.23
N LEU A 375 -1.10 20.22 13.36
CA LEU A 375 -1.53 20.91 14.57
C LEU A 375 -0.49 22.00 14.79
N ALA A 376 -0.86 23.21 14.42
CA ALA A 376 0.02 24.35 14.45
C ALA A 376 0.66 24.34 15.83
N ALA A 377 1.98 24.16 15.88
CA ALA A 377 2.73 24.31 17.11
C ALA A 377 2.31 25.67 17.66
N THR A 378 1.50 25.65 18.72
CA THR A 378 1.14 26.87 19.43
C THR A 378 2.45 27.56 19.74
N PRO A 379 2.66 28.80 19.23
CA PRO A 379 3.87 29.51 19.55
C PRO A 379 3.88 29.70 21.08
N ARG A 380 4.94 29.21 21.74
CA ARG A 380 5.17 29.52 23.13
C ARG A 380 5.18 31.02 23.24
N SER A 381 4.22 31.59 24.00
CA SER A 381 4.38 32.90 24.56
C SER A 381 5.66 32.91 25.39
N PRO A 382 6.57 33.89 25.19
CA PRO A 382 7.70 34.10 26.08
C PRO A 382 7.15 34.74 27.36
N ASP A 383 7.19 33.98 28.46
CA ASP A 383 7.17 34.51 29.83
C ASP A 383 8.39 33.99 30.60
#